data_d2732e22be2d1d6d1e51ba2ba93aa9c1
#
_entry.id   d2732e22be2d1d6d1e51ba2ba93aa9c1
#
_cell.length_a   1.000
_cell.length_b   1.000
_cell.length_c   1.000
_cell.angle_alpha   90.00
_cell.angle_beta   90.00
_cell.angle_gamma   90.00
#
_symmetry.space_group_name_H-M   'P 1'
#
loop_
_entity.id
_entity.type
_entity.pdbx_description
1 polymer ?
#
loop_
_entity_poly.entity_id
_entity_poly.type
_entity_poly.pdbx_seq_one_letter_code
_entity_poly.pdbx_strand_id
1 'polypeptide(L)'
;GDQDDTYARYIRPLWPELRQMEMGGMTVGLAYNAQLRASKENQVFYSPEWMQENIRSKGPFGEMYRVWGDGKQMVKGDKFDFFGLSGYTVDELKKQGYVVWTGIQPKGSYLAEGDTYCFLNLIGNGLRGHEDPTYGGWCGGRTVLPDSVKNLPRMEQMKYRAEHYPLPDFTAPVMNGLAARFKWSVTPNYADANHEPVIKGALAMSAKPGEKLKLKYTVTDPDKDALTIKWWQYVSAGTYRGKVTVDDPASANTAFTVPADANPGDTIHLILEATDNGTPQMNRYHRLIITVAE
;
A
#
# COMPACT_ATOMS: atom_id res chain seq x y z
N GLY A 1 9.58 2.63 14.57
CA GLY A 1 9.34 1.24 14.94
C GLY A 1 9.61 0.98 16.42
N ASP A 2 9.11 -0.12 16.91
CA ASP A 2 9.30 -0.57 18.30
C ASP A 2 10.51 -1.50 18.37
N GLN A 3 11.70 -0.94 18.22
CA GLN A 3 12.94 -1.74 18.15
C GLN A 3 13.35 -2.32 19.49
N ASP A 4 12.92 -1.71 20.60
CA ASP A 4 13.25 -2.08 21.96
C ASP A 4 12.07 -2.67 22.74
N ASP A 5 11.00 -3.04 22.03
CA ASP A 5 9.74 -3.55 22.59
C ASP A 5 9.04 -2.56 23.57
N THR A 6 9.35 -1.28 23.52
CA THR A 6 8.78 -0.28 24.44
C THR A 6 7.27 -0.27 24.37
N TYR A 7 6.71 -0.32 23.14
CA TYR A 7 5.27 -0.37 22.95
C TYR A 7 4.67 -1.64 23.57
N ALA A 8 5.23 -2.81 23.27
CA ALA A 8 4.72 -4.08 23.76
C ALA A 8 4.80 -4.20 25.29
N ARG A 9 5.86 -3.64 25.90
CA ARG A 9 6.09 -3.72 27.35
C ARG A 9 5.32 -2.71 28.17
N TYR A 10 5.18 -1.48 27.66
CA TYR A 10 4.64 -0.37 28.48
C TYR A 10 3.31 0.15 27.96
N ILE A 11 3.11 0.28 26.66
CA ILE A 11 1.91 0.89 26.11
C ILE A 11 0.75 -0.12 26.06
N ARG A 12 0.98 -1.25 25.42
CA ARG A 12 -0.05 -2.28 25.20
C ARG A 12 -0.69 -2.82 26.50
N PRO A 13 0.06 -3.10 27.59
CA PRO A 13 -0.54 -3.54 28.85
C PRO A 13 -1.40 -2.48 29.52
N LEU A 14 -1.09 -1.19 29.33
CA LEU A 14 -1.85 -0.07 29.92
C LEU A 14 -3.10 0.30 29.10
N TRP A 15 -3.06 0.08 27.78
CA TRP A 15 -4.15 0.39 26.85
C TRP A 15 -4.37 -0.76 25.88
N PRO A 16 -4.93 -1.90 26.33
CA PRO A 16 -5.11 -3.09 25.50
C PRO A 16 -6.10 -2.86 24.34
N GLU A 17 -7.01 -1.90 24.46
CA GLU A 17 -7.96 -1.50 23.43
C GLU A 17 -7.37 -0.59 22.36
N LEU A 18 -6.13 -0.11 22.55
CA LEU A 18 -5.47 0.75 21.57
C LEU A 18 -5.25 -0.01 20.27
N ARG A 19 -5.79 0.50 19.17
CA ARG A 19 -5.61 -0.07 17.85
C ARG A 19 -4.16 0.09 17.41
N GLN A 20 -3.50 -1.01 17.18
CA GLN A 20 -2.14 -1.05 16.68
C GLN A 20 -2.16 -1.33 15.18
N MET A 21 -1.59 -0.42 14.40
CA MET A 21 -1.33 -0.65 12.99
C MET A 21 0.02 -1.37 12.84
N GLU A 22 -0.04 -2.67 12.56
CA GLU A 22 1.16 -3.46 12.28
C GLU A 22 1.47 -3.42 10.78
N MET A 23 2.75 -3.29 10.45
CA MET A 23 3.24 -3.46 9.09
C MET A 23 3.28 -4.97 8.79
N GLY A 24 2.19 -5.50 8.27
CA GLY A 24 1.99 -6.93 8.07
C GLY A 24 2.57 -7.51 6.79
N GLY A 25 3.57 -6.94 6.24
CA GLY A 25 4.18 -7.35 4.97
C GLY A 25 4.42 -6.12 4.12
N MET A 26 5.61 -6.03 3.55
CA MET A 26 5.93 -4.88 2.73
C MET A 26 5.27 -5.04 1.36
N THR A 27 4.10 -4.41 1.21
CA THR A 27 3.77 -3.93 -0.12
C THR A 27 4.88 -2.96 -0.50
N VAL A 28 5.45 -3.11 -1.64
CA VAL A 28 6.55 -2.31 -2.15
C VAL A 28 6.19 -0.82 -2.05
N GLY A 29 6.50 0.06 -2.79
CA GLY A 29 6.11 1.45 -2.77
C GLY A 29 7.15 2.32 -2.10
N LEU A 30 6.92 2.82 -0.88
CA LEU A 30 7.74 3.86 -0.28
C LEU A 30 8.82 3.35 0.69
N ALA A 31 8.96 2.03 0.88
CA ALA A 31 9.94 1.45 1.81
C ALA A 31 11.39 1.58 1.34
N TYR A 32 12.33 1.43 2.26
CA TYR A 32 13.76 1.29 1.91
C TYR A 32 13.96 0.10 0.95
N ASN A 33 14.78 0.31 -0.05
CA ASN A 33 15.08 -0.70 -1.09
C ASN A 33 13.84 -1.16 -1.87
N ALA A 34 12.78 -0.36 -1.94
CA ALA A 34 11.60 -0.67 -2.73
C ALA A 34 11.95 -0.98 -4.18
N GLN A 35 12.87 -0.23 -4.77
CA GLN A 35 13.37 -0.42 -6.13
C GLN A 35 14.00 -1.80 -6.38
N LEU A 36 14.55 -2.46 -5.35
CA LEU A 36 15.14 -3.80 -5.50
C LEU A 36 14.08 -4.92 -5.53
N ARG A 37 12.85 -4.58 -5.15
CA ARG A 37 11.72 -5.54 -5.03
C ARG A 37 10.60 -5.25 -6.01
N ALA A 38 10.57 -4.06 -6.56
CA ALA A 38 9.58 -3.65 -7.54
C ALA A 38 9.67 -4.51 -8.81
N SER A 39 8.52 -4.79 -9.40
CA SER A 39 8.45 -5.44 -10.71
C SER A 39 9.18 -4.61 -11.77
N LYS A 40 9.52 -5.24 -12.90
CA LYS A 40 10.23 -4.55 -13.97
C LYS A 40 9.46 -3.32 -14.48
N GLU A 41 8.15 -3.43 -14.56
CA GLU A 41 7.25 -2.34 -14.99
C GLU A 41 7.26 -1.17 -14.00
N ASN A 42 7.40 -1.46 -12.70
CA ASN A 42 7.37 -0.47 -11.63
C ASN A 42 8.73 0.19 -11.35
N GLN A 43 9.83 -0.27 -11.97
CA GLN A 43 11.16 0.34 -11.80
C GLN A 43 11.20 1.81 -12.21
N VAL A 44 10.37 2.21 -13.16
CA VAL A 44 10.30 3.60 -13.64
C VAL A 44 10.02 4.60 -12.52
N PHE A 45 9.20 4.24 -11.54
CA PHE A 45 8.83 5.13 -10.43
C PHE A 45 10.00 5.51 -9.51
N TYR A 46 11.08 4.74 -9.55
CA TYR A 46 12.26 4.95 -8.71
C TYR A 46 13.43 5.61 -9.44
N SER A 47 13.26 5.89 -10.75
CA SER A 47 14.29 6.49 -11.58
C SER A 47 14.55 7.97 -11.24
N PRO A 48 15.77 8.49 -11.49
CA PRO A 48 16.06 9.91 -11.34
C PRO A 48 15.14 10.81 -12.16
N GLU A 49 14.81 10.40 -13.38
CA GLU A 49 13.95 11.14 -14.30
C GLU A 49 12.54 11.29 -13.74
N TRP A 50 11.95 10.17 -13.30
CA TRP A 50 10.62 10.19 -12.70
C TRP A 50 10.58 11.03 -11.42
N MET A 51 11.58 10.88 -10.54
CA MET A 51 11.70 11.67 -9.32
C MET A 51 11.85 13.15 -9.60
N GLN A 52 12.64 13.52 -10.59
CA GLN A 52 12.80 14.92 -10.98
C GLN A 52 11.51 15.50 -11.53
N GLU A 53 10.84 14.78 -12.45
CA GLU A 53 9.62 15.24 -13.11
C GLU A 53 8.44 15.34 -12.13
N ASN A 54 8.22 14.32 -11.31
CA ASN A 54 6.98 14.17 -10.54
C ASN A 54 7.07 14.68 -9.10
N ILE A 55 8.27 14.77 -8.53
CA ILE A 55 8.49 15.17 -7.14
C ILE A 55 9.36 16.42 -7.04
N ARG A 56 10.63 16.36 -7.48
CA ARG A 56 11.64 17.40 -7.21
C ARG A 56 11.32 18.74 -7.85
N SER A 57 10.68 18.75 -9.01
CA SER A 57 10.25 19.97 -9.71
C SER A 57 8.96 20.60 -9.16
N LYS A 58 8.36 20.03 -8.13
CA LYS A 58 7.05 20.46 -7.60
C LYS A 58 7.21 21.42 -6.41
N GLY A 59 7.83 22.57 -6.64
CA GLY A 59 7.94 23.65 -5.68
C GLY A 59 8.74 23.32 -4.41
N PRO A 60 8.59 24.09 -3.33
CA PRO A 60 9.43 23.97 -2.12
C PRO A 60 9.40 22.59 -1.48
N PHE A 61 8.24 21.94 -1.44
CA PHE A 61 8.15 20.58 -0.88
C PHE A 61 8.93 19.58 -1.72
N GLY A 62 8.84 19.69 -3.05
CA GLY A 62 9.63 18.85 -3.95
C GLY A 62 11.14 19.08 -3.81
N GLU A 63 11.57 20.32 -3.68
CA GLU A 63 12.98 20.69 -3.48
C GLU A 63 13.53 20.14 -2.16
N MET A 64 12.68 20.02 -1.14
CA MET A 64 13.07 19.46 0.17
C MET A 64 13.12 17.91 0.15
N TYR A 65 12.42 17.27 -0.78
CA TYR A 65 12.33 15.82 -0.83
C TYR A 65 13.69 15.18 -1.11
N ARG A 66 14.12 14.25 -0.26
CA ARG A 66 15.43 13.61 -0.37
C ARG A 66 15.48 12.58 -1.50
N VAL A 67 16.61 12.57 -2.17
CA VAL A 67 16.92 11.57 -3.22
C VAL A 67 18.37 11.08 -3.04
N TRP A 68 18.70 9.96 -3.64
CA TRP A 68 20.09 9.48 -3.64
C TRP A 68 21.06 10.54 -4.19
N GLY A 69 22.18 10.72 -3.52
CA GLY A 69 23.24 11.64 -3.97
C GLY A 69 22.88 13.13 -3.89
N ASP A 70 21.93 13.52 -3.03
CA ASP A 70 21.48 14.91 -2.86
C ASP A 70 22.45 15.83 -2.09
N GLY A 71 23.56 15.27 -1.60
CA GLY A 71 24.57 16.01 -0.85
C GLY A 71 24.20 16.30 0.61
N LYS A 72 23.09 15.75 1.12
CA LYS A 72 22.57 16.05 2.46
C LYS A 72 22.76 14.87 3.41
N GLN A 73 22.85 15.16 4.71
CA GLN A 73 22.67 14.21 5.81
C GLN A 73 21.59 14.75 6.74
N MET A 74 20.75 13.88 7.30
CA MET A 74 19.74 14.29 8.30
C MET A 74 20.40 14.77 9.58
N VAL A 75 21.44 14.05 10.02
CA VAL A 75 22.29 14.44 11.15
C VAL A 75 23.73 14.49 10.67
N LYS A 76 24.37 15.64 10.85
CA LYS A 76 25.77 15.84 10.44
C LYS A 76 26.69 14.80 11.09
N GLY A 77 27.41 14.05 10.27
CA GLY A 77 28.37 13.04 10.71
C GLY A 77 27.75 11.66 11.00
N ASP A 78 26.45 11.48 10.77
CA ASP A 78 25.82 10.17 10.88
C ASP A 78 26.42 9.19 9.87
N LYS A 79 27.00 8.12 10.38
CA LYS A 79 27.65 7.08 9.57
C LYS A 79 26.67 6.08 8.96
N PHE A 80 25.41 6.09 9.36
CA PHE A 80 24.34 5.31 8.73
C PHE A 80 23.70 6.05 7.55
N ASP A 81 23.73 7.40 7.56
CA ASP A 81 23.18 8.22 6.46
C ASP A 81 24.25 8.53 5.40
N PHE A 82 24.56 7.54 4.59
CA PHE A 82 25.45 7.67 3.42
C PHE A 82 24.70 8.01 2.11
N PHE A 83 23.40 8.11 2.15
CA PHE A 83 22.54 8.23 0.97
C PHE A 83 22.74 9.54 0.19
N GLY A 84 23.14 10.61 0.84
CA GLY A 84 23.46 11.89 0.18
C GLY A 84 24.76 11.88 -0.62
N LEU A 85 25.58 10.84 -0.47
CA LEU A 85 26.86 10.73 -1.15
C LEU A 85 26.69 10.14 -2.54
N SER A 86 27.45 10.62 -3.51
CA SER A 86 27.44 10.10 -4.88
C SER A 86 28.88 9.97 -5.41
N GLY A 87 29.07 9.05 -6.36
CA GLY A 87 30.39 8.83 -6.98
C GLY A 87 31.33 7.95 -6.15
N TYR A 88 30.87 7.35 -5.06
CA TYR A 88 31.63 6.40 -4.23
C TYR A 88 31.15 4.97 -4.45
N THR A 89 32.07 4.04 -4.35
CA THR A 89 31.76 2.61 -4.22
C THR A 89 31.43 2.25 -2.77
N VAL A 90 30.79 1.11 -2.57
CA VAL A 90 30.49 0.57 -1.24
C VAL A 90 31.78 0.44 -0.40
N ASP A 91 32.88 -0.03 -1.00
CA ASP A 91 34.12 -0.23 -0.28
C ASP A 91 34.81 1.09 0.12
N GLU A 92 34.70 2.12 -0.72
CA GLU A 92 35.22 3.45 -0.39
C GLU A 92 34.43 4.08 0.77
N LEU A 93 33.11 3.93 0.79
CA LEU A 93 32.29 4.41 1.91
C LEU A 93 32.61 3.66 3.20
N LYS A 94 32.76 2.33 3.16
CA LYS A 94 33.17 1.53 4.32
C LYS A 94 34.54 1.95 4.86
N LYS A 95 35.51 2.21 3.97
CA LYS A 95 36.83 2.74 4.38
C LYS A 95 36.76 4.10 5.06
N GLN A 96 35.75 4.92 4.74
CA GLN A 96 35.48 6.20 5.41
C GLN A 96 34.66 6.04 6.72
N GLY A 97 34.36 4.79 7.10
CA GLY A 97 33.67 4.46 8.34
C GLY A 97 32.15 4.51 8.24
N TYR A 98 31.58 4.56 7.03
CA TYR A 98 30.12 4.44 6.87
C TYR A 98 29.66 3.00 7.05
N VAL A 99 28.48 2.85 7.65
CA VAL A 99 27.77 1.55 7.77
C VAL A 99 26.89 1.37 6.54
N VAL A 100 27.47 0.79 5.50
CA VAL A 100 26.77 0.59 4.23
C VAL A 100 26.02 -0.74 4.25
N TRP A 101 24.71 -0.67 4.40
CA TRP A 101 23.83 -1.83 4.55
C TRP A 101 22.97 -2.10 3.29
N THR A 102 23.06 -1.26 2.28
CA THR A 102 22.39 -1.43 0.98
C THR A 102 23.27 -0.97 -0.17
N GLY A 103 22.97 -1.44 -1.39
CA GLY A 103 23.66 -1.01 -2.60
C GLY A 103 23.37 0.45 -2.94
N ILE A 104 24.41 1.14 -3.45
CA ILE A 104 24.29 2.54 -3.90
C ILE A 104 23.39 2.60 -5.14
N GLN A 105 22.51 3.58 -5.15
CA GLN A 105 21.60 3.81 -6.26
C GLN A 105 22.04 5.02 -7.12
N PRO A 106 21.54 5.16 -8.34
CA PRO A 106 21.84 6.31 -9.19
C PRO A 106 21.50 7.63 -8.51
N LYS A 107 22.34 8.64 -8.70
CA LYS A 107 22.07 9.98 -8.19
C LYS A 107 20.72 10.52 -8.70
N GLY A 108 19.91 11.06 -7.81
CA GLY A 108 18.58 11.57 -8.09
C GLY A 108 17.47 10.53 -8.01
N SER A 109 17.79 9.25 -7.86
CA SER A 109 16.77 8.20 -7.72
C SER A 109 16.06 8.27 -6.36
N TYR A 110 14.93 7.60 -6.29
CA TYR A 110 14.13 7.47 -5.07
C TYR A 110 14.96 6.90 -3.91
N LEU A 111 14.86 7.53 -2.75
CA LEU A 111 15.57 7.09 -1.55
C LEU A 111 14.68 6.18 -0.68
N ALA A 112 13.75 6.73 0.05
CA ALA A 112 12.79 6.04 0.89
C ALA A 112 11.93 7.04 1.68
N GLU A 113 10.77 6.59 2.16
CA GLU A 113 9.98 7.26 3.22
C GLU A 113 10.31 6.71 4.62
N GLY A 114 11.28 5.82 4.73
CA GLY A 114 11.67 5.22 6.00
C GLY A 114 10.51 4.50 6.68
N ASP A 115 10.27 4.80 7.96
CA ASP A 115 9.21 4.20 8.76
C ASP A 115 7.84 4.87 8.55
N THR A 116 7.79 6.01 7.87
CA THR A 116 6.56 6.80 7.70
C THR A 116 5.57 6.18 6.71
N TYR A 117 5.98 5.25 5.88
CA TYR A 117 5.09 4.60 4.93
C TYR A 117 3.92 3.84 5.58
N CYS A 118 4.00 3.48 6.87
CA CYS A 118 2.88 2.88 7.59
C CYS A 118 1.66 3.81 7.68
N PHE A 119 1.85 5.14 7.59
CA PHE A 119 0.75 6.10 7.52
C PHE A 119 -0.08 6.02 6.22
N LEU A 120 0.38 5.30 5.20
CA LEU A 120 -0.39 5.08 3.97
C LEU A 120 -1.76 4.46 4.21
N ASN A 121 -1.93 3.68 5.29
CA ASN A 121 -3.23 3.11 5.64
C ASN A 121 -4.22 4.13 6.22
N LEU A 122 -3.75 5.34 6.60
CA LEU A 122 -4.61 6.46 7.02
C LEU A 122 -5.16 7.26 5.83
N ILE A 123 -4.63 7.04 4.62
CA ILE A 123 -5.15 7.67 3.41
C ILE A 123 -6.51 7.06 3.10
N GLY A 124 -7.54 7.92 2.99
CA GLY A 124 -8.93 7.54 2.74
C GLY A 124 -9.17 7.07 1.30
N ASN A 125 -8.37 6.11 0.82
CA ASN A 125 -8.43 5.58 -0.56
C ASN A 125 -9.55 4.55 -0.78
N GLY A 126 -10.31 4.18 0.26
CA GLY A 126 -11.40 3.21 0.21
C GLY A 126 -11.04 1.77 0.58
N LEU A 127 -9.75 1.45 0.80
CA LEU A 127 -9.33 0.15 1.34
C LEU A 127 -9.65 -0.01 2.83
N ARG A 128 -9.98 1.06 3.54
CA ARG A 128 -10.41 1.07 4.94
C ARG A 128 -9.40 0.45 5.91
N GLY A 129 -8.12 0.46 5.55
CA GLY A 129 -7.04 -0.12 6.36
C GLY A 129 -6.88 0.51 7.76
N HIS A 130 -7.42 1.71 7.98
CA HIS A 130 -7.44 2.40 9.27
C HIS A 130 -8.54 1.89 10.22
N GLU A 131 -9.56 1.19 9.71
CA GLU A 131 -10.69 0.73 10.52
C GLU A 131 -10.35 -0.55 11.28
N ASP A 132 -9.57 -1.44 10.67
CA ASP A 132 -9.11 -2.67 11.29
C ASP A 132 -7.72 -3.07 10.78
N PRO A 133 -6.77 -3.44 11.67
CA PRO A 133 -5.42 -3.83 11.27
C PRO A 133 -5.37 -5.04 10.31
N THR A 134 -6.41 -5.88 10.30
CA THR A 134 -6.48 -7.06 9.43
C THR A 134 -6.97 -6.73 8.02
N TYR A 135 -7.61 -5.59 7.82
CA TYR A 135 -8.16 -5.23 6.50
C TYR A 135 -7.06 -5.03 5.46
N GLY A 136 -5.91 -4.51 5.89
CA GLY A 136 -4.82 -4.19 4.99
C GLY A 136 -5.13 -2.98 4.10
N GLY A 137 -4.08 -2.46 3.49
CA GLY A 137 -4.11 -1.29 2.63
C GLY A 137 -2.78 -1.10 1.95
N TRP A 138 -2.46 0.11 1.54
CA TRP A 138 -1.21 0.43 0.84
C TRP A 138 0.06 0.14 1.66
N CYS A 139 -0.04 0.16 2.97
CA CYS A 139 1.05 -0.23 3.89
C CYS A 139 1.03 -1.74 4.23
N GLY A 140 0.13 -2.51 3.64
CA GLY A 140 -0.13 -3.89 4.07
C GLY A 140 -1.09 -3.97 5.25
N GLY A 141 -1.16 -5.12 5.90
CA GLY A 141 -2.05 -5.38 7.03
C GLY A 141 -1.61 -6.58 7.85
N ARG A 142 -2.19 -6.71 9.02
CA ARG A 142 -1.96 -7.85 9.90
C ARG A 142 -2.65 -9.08 9.35
N THR A 143 -1.90 -10.11 9.01
CA THR A 143 -2.45 -11.42 8.64
C THR A 143 -2.59 -12.29 9.88
N VAL A 144 -3.78 -12.78 10.15
CA VAL A 144 -4.01 -13.79 11.19
C VAL A 144 -3.51 -15.13 10.69
N LEU A 145 -2.43 -15.63 11.29
CA LEU A 145 -1.84 -16.91 10.95
C LEU A 145 -2.56 -18.06 11.67
N PRO A 146 -2.68 -19.23 11.05
CA PRO A 146 -3.14 -20.44 11.72
C PRO A 146 -2.25 -20.79 12.92
N ASP A 147 -2.83 -21.47 13.91
CA ASP A 147 -2.10 -21.87 15.12
C ASP A 147 -0.87 -22.75 14.83
N SER A 148 -0.94 -23.56 13.78
CA SER A 148 0.17 -24.39 13.31
C SER A 148 1.36 -23.58 12.77
N VAL A 149 1.14 -22.31 12.42
CA VAL A 149 2.16 -21.45 11.78
C VAL A 149 2.63 -20.33 12.69
N LYS A 150 1.77 -19.82 13.58
CA LYS A 150 2.07 -18.63 14.41
C LYS A 150 3.30 -18.79 15.32
N ASN A 151 3.66 -20.04 15.67
CA ASN A 151 4.79 -20.36 16.53
C ASN A 151 6.06 -20.80 15.76
N LEU A 152 6.01 -20.83 14.42
CA LEU A 152 7.17 -21.14 13.60
C LEU A 152 8.19 -19.99 13.61
N PRO A 153 9.45 -20.24 13.25
CA PRO A 153 10.44 -19.20 13.03
C PRO A 153 9.94 -18.14 12.06
N ARG A 154 10.32 -16.88 12.29
CA ARG A 154 9.85 -15.73 11.50
C ARG A 154 9.95 -15.92 9.97
N MET A 155 11.05 -16.52 9.50
CA MET A 155 11.25 -16.75 8.06
C MET A 155 10.22 -17.73 7.48
N GLU A 156 9.86 -18.75 8.23
CA GLU A 156 8.83 -19.72 7.82
C GLU A 156 7.44 -19.08 7.80
N GLN A 157 7.12 -18.24 8.81
CA GLN A 157 5.88 -17.46 8.79
C GLN A 157 5.81 -16.53 7.59
N MET A 158 6.92 -15.86 7.23
CA MET A 158 6.98 -14.99 6.04
C MET A 158 6.78 -15.77 4.75
N LYS A 159 7.41 -16.94 4.62
CA LYS A 159 7.23 -17.84 3.47
C LYS A 159 5.77 -18.28 3.35
N TYR A 160 5.18 -18.74 4.45
CA TYR A 160 3.78 -19.13 4.50
C TYR A 160 2.83 -17.98 4.07
N ARG A 161 3.07 -16.75 4.57
CA ARG A 161 2.28 -15.58 4.17
C ARG A 161 2.40 -15.30 2.67
N ALA A 162 3.61 -15.31 2.13
CA ALA A 162 3.83 -15.05 0.71
C ALA A 162 3.11 -16.07 -0.19
N GLU A 163 3.06 -17.32 0.24
CA GLU A 163 2.45 -18.42 -0.51
C GLU A 163 0.92 -18.43 -0.40
N HIS A 164 0.37 -18.21 0.81
CA HIS A 164 -1.06 -18.39 1.09
C HIS A 164 -1.84 -17.07 1.11
N TYR A 165 -1.18 -15.95 1.35
CA TYR A 165 -1.78 -14.62 1.47
C TYR A 165 -1.00 -13.58 0.67
N PRO A 166 -0.89 -13.74 -0.66
CA PRO A 166 -0.17 -12.77 -1.46
C PRO A 166 -0.83 -11.39 -1.31
N LEU A 167 0.00 -10.39 -1.05
CA LEU A 167 -0.45 -9.01 -0.98
C LEU A 167 -0.52 -8.42 -2.39
N PRO A 168 -1.50 -7.57 -2.68
CA PRO A 168 -1.54 -6.81 -3.92
C PRO A 168 -0.30 -5.92 -4.05
N ASP A 169 0.20 -5.76 -5.27
CA ASP A 169 1.23 -4.76 -5.56
C ASP A 169 0.59 -3.38 -5.70
N PHE A 170 0.77 -2.55 -4.70
CA PHE A 170 0.28 -1.17 -4.69
C PHE A 170 1.35 -0.15 -5.12
N THR A 171 2.46 -0.58 -5.71
CA THR A 171 3.56 0.32 -6.08
C THR A 171 3.09 1.46 -6.98
N ALA A 172 2.46 1.15 -8.11
CA ALA A 172 1.99 2.18 -9.02
C ALA A 172 0.94 3.11 -8.39
N PRO A 173 -0.13 2.61 -7.74
CA PRO A 173 -1.08 3.48 -7.03
C PRO A 173 -0.46 4.38 -5.98
N VAL A 174 0.49 3.87 -5.20
CA VAL A 174 1.18 4.64 -4.16
C VAL A 174 2.06 5.73 -4.76
N MET A 175 2.88 5.40 -5.75
CA MET A 175 3.79 6.36 -6.39
C MET A 175 3.03 7.43 -7.17
N ASN A 176 2.00 7.05 -7.91
CA ASN A 176 1.11 8.00 -8.58
C ASN A 176 0.35 8.89 -7.58
N GLY A 177 -0.14 8.31 -6.48
CA GLY A 177 -0.76 9.08 -5.40
C GLY A 177 0.21 10.07 -4.73
N LEU A 178 1.50 9.73 -4.63
CA LEU A 178 2.55 10.64 -4.17
C LEU A 178 2.73 11.78 -5.19
N ALA A 179 2.90 11.46 -6.46
CA ALA A 179 3.04 12.44 -7.55
C ALA A 179 1.85 13.42 -7.63
N ALA A 180 0.63 12.90 -7.50
CA ALA A 180 -0.58 13.73 -7.50
C ALA A 180 -0.55 14.75 -6.36
N ARG A 181 -0.19 14.35 -5.13
CA ARG A 181 -0.11 15.25 -3.97
C ARG A 181 0.95 16.33 -4.15
N PHE A 182 2.10 16.00 -4.72
CA PHE A 182 3.10 16.99 -5.09
C PHE A 182 2.59 17.93 -6.20
N LYS A 183 1.88 17.42 -7.20
CA LYS A 183 1.24 18.24 -8.23
C LYS A 183 0.20 19.18 -7.62
N TRP A 184 -0.67 18.70 -6.73
CA TRP A 184 -1.68 19.53 -6.04
C TRP A 184 -1.04 20.64 -5.22
N SER A 185 0.12 20.42 -4.59
CA SER A 185 0.80 21.44 -3.78
C SER A 185 1.25 22.69 -4.56
N VAL A 186 1.35 22.59 -5.88
CA VAL A 186 1.78 23.68 -6.78
C VAL A 186 0.72 24.08 -7.81
N THR A 187 -0.47 23.49 -7.73
CA THR A 187 -1.56 23.72 -8.69
C THR A 187 -2.67 24.51 -7.98
N PRO A 188 -2.87 25.81 -8.30
CA PRO A 188 -3.82 26.66 -7.57
C PRO A 188 -5.29 26.37 -7.93
N ASN A 189 -5.55 25.84 -9.11
CA ASN A 189 -6.90 25.55 -9.58
C ASN A 189 -7.15 24.05 -9.57
N TYR A 190 -8.30 23.64 -9.07
CA TYR A 190 -8.70 22.23 -9.06
C TYR A 190 -8.63 21.57 -10.45
N ALA A 191 -9.17 22.26 -11.46
CA ALA A 191 -9.25 21.74 -12.83
C ALA A 191 -7.89 21.53 -13.55
N ASP A 192 -6.78 21.96 -12.95
CA ASP A 192 -5.44 21.84 -13.55
C ASP A 192 -4.68 20.59 -13.05
N ALA A 193 -5.34 19.76 -12.25
CA ALA A 193 -4.74 18.54 -11.69
C ALA A 193 -5.73 17.37 -11.77
N ASN A 194 -5.21 16.14 -11.84
CA ASN A 194 -5.99 14.92 -11.79
C ASN A 194 -6.41 14.57 -10.37
N HIS A 195 -7.61 13.99 -10.19
CA HIS A 195 -8.18 13.58 -8.91
C HIS A 195 -8.68 12.13 -8.97
N GLU A 196 -8.76 11.51 -7.79
CA GLU A 196 -9.19 10.12 -7.65
C GLU A 196 -10.64 9.94 -8.12
N PRO A 197 -10.99 8.80 -8.77
CA PRO A 197 -12.36 8.41 -9.01
C PRO A 197 -13.19 8.38 -7.72
N VAL A 198 -14.50 8.45 -7.84
CA VAL A 198 -15.46 8.39 -6.73
C VAL A 198 -16.32 7.13 -6.88
N ILE A 199 -16.33 6.29 -5.84
CA ILE A 199 -17.14 5.07 -5.79
C ILE A 199 -18.17 5.21 -4.67
N LYS A 200 -19.45 4.92 -4.98
CA LYS A 200 -20.55 4.91 -4.01
C LYS A 200 -21.31 3.58 -4.09
N GLY A 201 -21.59 3.00 -2.93
CA GLY A 201 -22.33 1.73 -2.81
C GLY A 201 -22.29 1.18 -1.40
N ALA A 202 -22.76 -0.05 -1.21
CA ALA A 202 -22.77 -0.71 0.10
C ALA A 202 -21.36 -1.05 0.57
N LEU A 203 -21.07 -0.83 1.85
CA LEU A 203 -19.82 -1.18 2.51
C LEU A 203 -19.85 -2.56 3.17
N ALA A 204 -21.04 -3.09 3.42
CA ALA A 204 -21.25 -4.40 4.02
C ALA A 204 -22.54 -5.02 3.50
N MET A 205 -22.55 -6.33 3.39
CA MET A 205 -23.72 -7.16 3.08
C MET A 205 -23.69 -8.43 3.90
N SER A 206 -24.83 -9.10 4.02
CA SER A 206 -24.92 -10.42 4.63
C SER A 206 -25.74 -11.32 3.71
N ALA A 207 -25.33 -12.59 3.56
CA ALA A 207 -26.06 -13.58 2.75
C ALA A 207 -25.69 -14.99 3.18
N LYS A 208 -26.57 -15.94 2.90
CA LYS A 208 -26.38 -17.36 3.20
C LYS A 208 -25.43 -18.03 2.19
N PRO A 209 -24.80 -19.17 2.55
CA PRO A 209 -24.08 -19.98 1.58
C PRO A 209 -24.95 -20.31 0.36
N GLY A 210 -24.40 -20.14 -0.83
CA GLY A 210 -25.08 -20.32 -2.11
C GLY A 210 -25.99 -19.18 -2.57
N GLU A 211 -26.25 -18.18 -1.73
CA GLU A 211 -27.08 -17.03 -2.08
C GLU A 211 -26.35 -16.10 -3.07
N LYS A 212 -27.12 -15.56 -4.02
CA LYS A 212 -26.63 -14.63 -5.05
C LYS A 212 -26.98 -13.20 -4.70
N LEU A 213 -25.95 -12.39 -4.46
CA LEU A 213 -26.05 -10.96 -4.19
C LEU A 213 -25.97 -10.14 -5.48
N LYS A 214 -26.78 -9.11 -5.60
CA LYS A 214 -26.64 -8.07 -6.64
C LYS A 214 -25.76 -6.95 -6.12
N LEU A 215 -24.65 -6.72 -6.80
CA LEU A 215 -23.69 -5.65 -6.48
C LEU A 215 -24.01 -4.46 -7.40
N LYS A 216 -24.41 -3.33 -6.79
CA LYS A 216 -24.78 -2.10 -7.51
C LYS A 216 -23.97 -0.94 -6.97
N TYR A 217 -23.08 -0.41 -7.78
CA TYR A 217 -22.19 0.69 -7.44
C TYR A 217 -22.24 1.78 -8.50
N THR A 218 -22.11 3.02 -8.06
CA THR A 218 -21.90 4.15 -8.95
C THR A 218 -20.42 4.53 -8.90
N VAL A 219 -19.80 4.58 -10.08
CA VAL A 219 -18.41 4.97 -10.24
C VAL A 219 -18.38 6.17 -11.18
N THR A 220 -17.76 7.25 -10.73
CA THR A 220 -17.64 8.50 -11.51
C THR A 220 -16.25 9.08 -11.35
N ASP A 221 -15.86 9.90 -12.29
CA ASP A 221 -14.60 10.63 -12.22
C ASP A 221 -14.90 12.14 -12.17
N PRO A 222 -14.25 12.91 -11.24
CA PRO A 222 -14.49 14.33 -11.11
C PRO A 222 -13.93 15.13 -12.29
N ASP A 223 -12.89 14.64 -12.96
CA ASP A 223 -12.23 15.27 -14.10
C ASP A 223 -12.81 14.76 -15.44
N LYS A 224 -13.72 13.79 -15.37
CA LYS A 224 -14.38 13.12 -16.50
C LYS A 224 -13.44 12.21 -17.29
N ASP A 225 -12.42 11.69 -16.64
CA ASP A 225 -11.52 10.73 -17.20
C ASP A 225 -12.21 9.38 -17.46
N ALA A 226 -11.68 8.62 -18.42
CA ALA A 226 -12.16 7.28 -18.67
C ALA A 226 -11.72 6.34 -17.56
N LEU A 227 -12.65 5.49 -17.11
CA LEU A 227 -12.44 4.61 -15.97
C LEU A 227 -12.29 3.15 -16.40
N THR A 228 -11.31 2.48 -15.81
CA THR A 228 -11.20 1.02 -15.80
C THR A 228 -11.67 0.51 -14.46
N ILE A 229 -12.50 -0.54 -14.47
CA ILE A 229 -13.09 -1.17 -13.29
C ILE A 229 -12.56 -2.57 -13.14
N LYS A 230 -12.24 -2.96 -11.89
CA LYS A 230 -11.80 -4.30 -11.55
C LYS A 230 -12.32 -4.71 -10.18
N TRP A 231 -12.95 -5.88 -10.09
CA TRP A 231 -13.25 -6.56 -8.84
C TRP A 231 -12.18 -7.60 -8.51
N TRP A 232 -11.78 -7.64 -7.26
CA TRP A 232 -10.87 -8.68 -6.76
C TRP A 232 -11.10 -8.96 -5.28
N GLN A 233 -10.69 -10.15 -4.82
CA GLN A 233 -10.79 -10.57 -3.43
C GLN A 233 -9.54 -10.18 -2.65
N TYR A 234 -9.71 -9.57 -1.47
CA TYR A 234 -8.60 -9.36 -0.53
C TYR A 234 -8.55 -10.56 0.44
N VAL A 235 -7.91 -11.66 0.00
CA VAL A 235 -7.96 -12.96 0.69
C VAL A 235 -7.40 -12.87 2.12
N SER A 236 -6.30 -12.12 2.32
CA SER A 236 -5.66 -12.02 3.64
C SER A 236 -6.50 -11.30 4.70
N ALA A 237 -7.50 -10.51 4.29
CA ALA A 237 -8.35 -9.75 5.20
C ALA A 237 -9.59 -10.55 5.67
N GLY A 238 -10.12 -11.45 4.83
CA GLY A 238 -11.29 -12.28 5.15
C GLY A 238 -10.96 -13.50 6.01
N THR A 239 -11.98 -14.14 6.56
CA THR A 239 -11.86 -15.45 7.25
C THR A 239 -12.12 -16.61 6.30
N TYR A 240 -12.99 -16.45 5.30
CA TYR A 240 -13.13 -17.41 4.22
C TYR A 240 -11.86 -17.47 3.36
N ARG A 241 -11.25 -18.65 3.24
CA ARG A 241 -9.94 -18.85 2.60
C ARG A 241 -10.00 -19.30 1.14
N GLY A 242 -11.20 -19.65 0.64
CA GLY A 242 -11.40 -20.01 -0.76
C GLY A 242 -11.25 -18.80 -1.68
N LYS A 243 -10.96 -19.09 -2.95
CA LYS A 243 -10.97 -18.06 -4.00
C LYS A 243 -12.39 -17.80 -4.45
N VAL A 244 -12.71 -16.51 -4.58
CA VAL A 244 -14.02 -16.07 -5.09
C VAL A 244 -13.83 -15.06 -6.22
N THR A 245 -14.82 -15.02 -7.12
CA THR A 245 -14.93 -14.03 -8.19
C THR A 245 -16.37 -13.54 -8.27
N VAL A 246 -16.56 -12.34 -8.80
CA VAL A 246 -17.87 -11.84 -9.20
C VAL A 246 -18.19 -12.29 -10.63
N ASP A 247 -19.46 -12.21 -11.04
CA ASP A 247 -19.89 -12.67 -12.38
C ASP A 247 -19.23 -11.87 -13.51
N ASP A 248 -19.15 -10.55 -13.36
CA ASP A 248 -18.43 -9.65 -14.27
C ASP A 248 -17.48 -8.75 -13.47
N PRO A 249 -16.17 -9.09 -13.45
CA PRO A 249 -15.21 -8.33 -12.68
C PRO A 249 -14.85 -6.94 -13.28
N ALA A 250 -15.29 -6.65 -14.52
CA ALA A 250 -15.03 -5.37 -15.18
C ALA A 250 -16.23 -4.40 -15.10
N SER A 251 -17.31 -4.77 -14.44
CA SER A 251 -18.51 -3.95 -14.29
C SER A 251 -18.74 -3.50 -12.86
N ALA A 252 -19.09 -2.22 -12.67
CA ALA A 252 -19.54 -1.71 -11.38
C ALA A 252 -20.86 -2.35 -10.90
N ASN A 253 -21.67 -2.82 -11.85
CA ASN A 253 -22.95 -3.50 -11.59
C ASN A 253 -22.85 -4.96 -12.00
N THR A 254 -22.68 -5.83 -11.03
CA THR A 254 -22.45 -7.27 -11.23
C THR A 254 -23.21 -8.09 -10.18
N ALA A 255 -22.91 -9.37 -10.09
CA ALA A 255 -23.42 -10.22 -9.01
C ALA A 255 -22.29 -11.07 -8.42
N PHE A 256 -22.54 -11.55 -7.21
CA PHE A 256 -21.63 -12.41 -6.47
C PHE A 256 -22.44 -13.54 -5.80
N THR A 257 -21.99 -14.77 -5.96
CA THR A 257 -22.58 -15.90 -5.24
C THR A 257 -21.70 -16.28 -4.07
N VAL A 258 -22.27 -16.29 -2.87
CA VAL A 258 -21.55 -16.74 -1.66
C VAL A 258 -21.20 -18.22 -1.83
N PRO A 259 -19.93 -18.63 -1.61
CA PRO A 259 -19.56 -20.04 -1.73
C PRO A 259 -20.42 -20.94 -0.85
N ALA A 260 -20.82 -22.08 -1.39
CA ALA A 260 -21.68 -23.03 -0.67
C ALA A 260 -20.98 -23.73 0.50
N ASP A 261 -19.64 -23.72 0.50
CA ASP A 261 -18.77 -24.27 1.54
C ASP A 261 -18.31 -23.23 2.57
N ALA A 262 -18.75 -21.98 2.46
CA ALA A 262 -18.50 -20.96 3.45
C ALA A 262 -19.33 -21.21 4.73
N ASN A 263 -18.73 -21.04 5.89
CA ASN A 263 -19.39 -21.24 7.17
C ASN A 263 -20.07 -19.95 7.64
N PRO A 264 -21.20 -20.05 8.38
CA PRO A 264 -21.76 -18.91 9.07
C PRO A 264 -20.72 -18.20 9.95
N GLY A 265 -20.67 -16.87 9.84
CA GLY A 265 -19.67 -16.03 10.50
C GLY A 265 -18.40 -15.79 9.67
N ASP A 266 -18.18 -16.52 8.59
CA ASP A 266 -17.09 -16.20 7.68
C ASP A 266 -17.26 -14.81 7.05
N THR A 267 -16.12 -14.15 6.79
CA THR A 267 -16.08 -12.86 6.08
C THR A 267 -15.32 -12.98 4.77
N ILE A 268 -15.88 -12.35 3.72
CA ILE A 268 -15.29 -12.26 2.39
C ILE A 268 -15.11 -10.77 2.07
N HIS A 269 -13.87 -10.36 1.77
CA HIS A 269 -13.57 -8.99 1.41
C HIS A 269 -13.41 -8.87 -0.10
N LEU A 270 -14.37 -8.24 -0.76
CA LEU A 270 -14.31 -7.87 -2.17
C LEU A 270 -13.92 -6.40 -2.31
N ILE A 271 -13.02 -6.13 -3.23
CA ILE A 271 -12.58 -4.79 -3.56
C ILE A 271 -13.04 -4.43 -4.96
N LEU A 272 -13.82 -3.36 -5.07
CA LEU A 272 -14.05 -2.66 -6.33
C LEU A 272 -12.95 -1.61 -6.48
N GLU A 273 -12.14 -1.74 -7.50
CA GLU A 273 -11.09 -0.82 -7.86
C GLU A 273 -11.50 -0.06 -9.13
N ALA A 274 -11.43 1.25 -9.08
CA ALA A 274 -11.56 2.13 -10.23
C ALA A 274 -10.24 2.85 -10.47
N THR A 275 -9.77 2.82 -11.71
CA THR A 275 -8.55 3.47 -12.15
C THR A 275 -8.89 4.41 -13.29
N ASP A 276 -8.51 5.67 -13.17
CA ASP A 276 -8.68 6.67 -14.23
C ASP A 276 -7.56 6.56 -15.29
N ASN A 277 -7.67 7.34 -16.35
CA ASN A 277 -6.60 7.52 -17.35
C ASN A 277 -5.98 8.93 -17.32
N GLY A 278 -6.15 9.63 -16.21
CA GLY A 278 -5.56 10.94 -15.97
C GLY A 278 -4.03 10.90 -15.76
N THR A 279 -3.44 12.06 -15.48
CA THR A 279 -1.98 12.16 -15.27
C THR A 279 -1.65 12.97 -14.02
N PRO A 280 -1.01 12.33 -12.98
CA PRO A 280 -0.73 10.90 -12.88
C PRO A 280 -2.02 10.07 -12.78
N GLN A 281 -1.99 8.83 -13.25
CA GLN A 281 -3.11 7.90 -13.14
C GLN A 281 -3.43 7.62 -11.67
N MET A 282 -4.70 7.69 -11.29
CA MET A 282 -5.13 7.51 -9.90
C MET A 282 -6.08 6.35 -9.72
N ASN A 283 -6.05 5.78 -8.52
CA ASN A 283 -6.86 4.63 -8.14
C ASN A 283 -7.75 4.98 -6.95
N ARG A 284 -8.99 4.55 -7.01
CA ARG A 284 -9.93 4.52 -5.89
C ARG A 284 -10.41 3.13 -5.65
N TYR A 285 -10.54 2.78 -4.38
CA TYR A 285 -11.04 1.47 -3.96
C TYR A 285 -12.37 1.61 -3.22
N HIS A 286 -13.12 0.52 -3.20
CA HIS A 286 -14.30 0.38 -2.34
C HIS A 286 -14.33 -1.04 -1.79
N ARG A 287 -14.11 -1.16 -0.49
CA ARG A 287 -14.15 -2.46 0.20
C ARG A 287 -15.57 -2.81 0.58
N LEU A 288 -16.09 -3.87 -0.02
CA LEU A 288 -17.30 -4.56 0.41
C LEU A 288 -16.92 -5.73 1.32
N ILE A 289 -17.50 -5.78 2.51
CA ILE A 289 -17.37 -6.91 3.42
C ILE A 289 -18.66 -7.69 3.42
N ILE A 290 -18.59 -8.97 3.05
CA ILE A 290 -19.73 -9.90 3.06
C ILE A 290 -19.56 -10.81 4.27
N THR A 291 -20.56 -10.82 5.16
CA THR A 291 -20.62 -11.75 6.30
C THR A 291 -21.57 -12.89 5.91
N VAL A 292 -21.07 -14.11 6.04
CA VAL A 292 -21.89 -15.31 5.78
C VAL A 292 -22.91 -15.49 6.91
N ALA A 293 -24.19 -15.45 6.56
CA ALA A 293 -25.32 -15.62 7.49
C ALA A 293 -25.60 -17.12 7.77
N GLU A 294 -26.35 -17.39 8.86
CA GLU A 294 -26.90 -18.70 9.21
C GLU A 294 -27.97 -19.17 8.22
#